data_c689d94359f5bb3896996a5daeeafc25
#
_entry.id   c689d94359f5bb3896996a5daeeafc25
#
_cell.length_a   1.000
_cell.length_b   1.000
_cell.length_c   1.000
_cell.angle_alpha   90.00
_cell.angle_beta   90.00
_cell.angle_gamma   90.00
#
_symmetry.space_group_name_H-M   'P 1'
#
loop_
_entity.id
_entity.type
_entity.pdbx_description
1 polymer ?
#
loop_
_entity_poly.entity_id
_entity_poly.type
_entity_poly.pdbx_seq_one_letter_code
_entity_poly.pdbx_strand_id
1 'polypeptide(L)'
;KRAAGIVTDEGGMTSHAAIISRELGVPAVVGTGSATRELEDGQPITIDGDKGTVREGAEPEEETSEPIQDARPTTPVKPMTATEVKVNVSIPEAAERAAATGADGVGLLRTEHMVLSLGQTPSRYIAENGERAYVDELVDGIRTAAEEFYPRPVRVRTLDAPTDEFRQLEGGDDEPREHNPMLGYRGIRRSLDTPDLFAHELDAFRRIFEMGYDNVEIMFPLVNDASDVARARDLLEAAGVDPEKREWGVMVETPASALEVESMAKEGIDFVSFGTNDLTQYTLAVDRNNERVADRFDELHPAVLKLIGDTIETCREHDVKTSICGQAASKPRMVQFLVEKGVSSVSANIDAVRDVQHEVKRVEQRLILDSVR
;
A
#
# COMPACT_ATOMS: atom_id res chain seq x y z
N LYS A 1 22.16 6.04 -1.84
CA LYS A 1 22.13 4.57 -2.01
C LYS A 1 22.51 3.75 -0.75
N ARG A 2 23.04 4.33 0.31
CA ARG A 2 23.26 3.71 1.64
C ARG A 2 23.23 4.82 2.69
N ALA A 3 22.03 5.39 2.89
CA ALA A 3 21.85 6.29 4.01
C ALA A 3 21.84 5.46 5.31
N ALA A 4 22.56 5.90 6.31
CA ALA A 4 22.51 5.33 7.66
C ALA A 4 21.28 5.85 8.44
N GLY A 5 20.69 6.96 7.99
CA GLY A 5 19.48 7.56 8.55
C GLY A 5 18.88 8.59 7.60
N ILE A 6 17.64 8.98 7.82
CA ILE A 6 16.91 9.97 7.03
C ILE A 6 16.37 11.05 7.97
N VAL A 7 16.60 12.32 7.62
CA VAL A 7 16.02 13.48 8.32
C VAL A 7 15.39 14.39 7.28
N THR A 8 14.13 14.80 7.49
CA THR A 8 13.44 15.73 6.57
C THR A 8 12.75 16.86 7.34
N ASP A 9 12.73 18.06 6.76
CA ASP A 9 12.01 19.20 7.33
C ASP A 9 10.50 19.06 7.18
N GLU A 10 10.05 18.50 6.06
CA GLU A 10 8.64 18.30 5.76
C GLU A 10 8.25 16.83 5.85
N GLY A 11 6.94 16.60 5.94
CA GLY A 11 6.36 15.27 5.95
C GLY A 11 5.95 14.77 7.32
N GLY A 12 5.07 13.80 7.33
CA GLY A 12 4.57 13.10 8.51
C GLY A 12 4.79 11.60 8.41
N MET A 13 4.20 10.84 9.34
CA MET A 13 4.28 9.37 9.41
C MET A 13 3.85 8.65 8.11
N THR A 14 3.09 9.35 7.25
CA THR A 14 2.56 8.85 5.98
C THR A 14 3.35 9.35 4.77
N SER A 15 4.39 10.15 4.97
CA SER A 15 5.24 10.65 3.89
C SER A 15 6.03 9.52 3.22
N HIS A 16 6.39 9.74 1.97
CA HIS A 16 7.19 8.79 1.19
C HIS A 16 8.53 8.44 1.90
N ALA A 17 9.21 9.43 2.47
CA ALA A 17 10.43 9.23 3.24
C ALA A 17 10.21 8.32 4.47
N ALA A 18 9.10 8.52 5.21
CA ALA A 18 8.77 7.69 6.37
C ALA A 18 8.40 6.25 5.98
N ILE A 19 7.71 6.06 4.86
CA ILE A 19 7.33 4.73 4.37
C ILE A 19 8.58 3.96 3.93
N ILE A 20 9.41 4.56 3.07
CA ILE A 20 10.62 3.92 2.54
C ILE A 20 11.62 3.61 3.65
N SER A 21 11.84 4.53 4.59
CA SER A 21 12.78 4.29 5.69
C SER A 21 12.39 3.09 6.54
N ARG A 22 11.09 2.92 6.82
CA ARG A 22 10.57 1.72 7.53
C ARG A 22 10.80 0.44 6.74
N GLU A 23 10.52 0.45 5.44
CA GLU A 23 10.69 -0.71 4.58
C GLU A 23 12.17 -1.10 4.46
N LEU A 24 13.07 -0.13 4.41
CA LEU A 24 14.52 -0.35 4.39
C LEU A 24 15.13 -0.64 5.77
N GLY A 25 14.40 -0.41 6.86
CA GLY A 25 14.90 -0.55 8.23
C GLY A 25 15.94 0.51 8.59
N VAL A 26 15.81 1.71 8.02
CA VAL A 26 16.70 2.85 8.27
C VAL A 26 16.03 3.81 9.24
N PRO A 27 16.69 4.27 10.33
CA PRO A 27 16.09 5.24 11.25
C PRO A 27 15.75 6.54 10.53
N ALA A 28 14.56 7.09 10.80
CA ALA A 28 14.12 8.33 10.17
C ALA A 28 13.42 9.25 11.16
N VAL A 29 13.68 10.54 11.03
CA VAL A 29 12.94 11.62 11.70
C VAL A 29 12.44 12.56 10.62
N VAL A 30 11.11 12.65 10.47
CA VAL A 30 10.44 13.44 9.43
C VAL A 30 9.67 14.60 10.05
N GLY A 31 9.55 15.72 9.34
CA GLY A 31 8.80 16.88 9.81
C GLY A 31 9.51 17.70 10.87
N THR A 32 10.84 17.81 10.81
CA THR A 32 11.64 18.59 11.78
C THR A 32 11.44 20.09 11.64
N GLY A 33 11.03 20.58 10.48
CA GLY A 33 10.80 21.99 10.17
C GLY A 33 12.05 22.85 10.03
N SER A 34 13.21 22.38 10.48
CA SER A 34 14.43 23.20 10.53
C SER A 34 15.74 22.45 10.28
N ALA A 35 15.73 21.14 10.20
CA ALA A 35 16.95 20.33 10.13
C ALA A 35 17.90 20.75 9.00
N THR A 36 17.37 21.04 7.80
CA THR A 36 18.21 21.47 6.66
C THR A 36 18.86 22.84 6.86
N ARG A 37 18.40 23.64 7.82
CA ARG A 37 18.97 24.95 8.16
C ARG A 37 19.91 24.88 9.37
N GLU A 38 19.73 23.89 10.23
CA GLU A 38 20.48 23.75 11.48
C GLU A 38 21.66 22.78 11.38
N LEU A 39 21.56 21.79 10.45
CA LEU A 39 22.60 20.79 10.25
C LEU A 39 23.54 21.20 9.09
N GLU A 40 24.84 21.00 9.27
CA GLU A 40 25.87 21.29 8.28
C GLU A 40 26.41 20.00 7.64
N ASP A 41 26.82 20.10 6.37
CA ASP A 41 27.45 18.99 5.67
C ASP A 41 28.73 18.52 6.37
N GLY A 42 28.79 17.21 6.66
CA GLY A 42 29.90 16.59 7.38
C GLY A 42 29.81 16.67 8.90
N GLN A 43 28.74 17.25 9.45
CA GLN A 43 28.45 17.26 10.87
C GLN A 43 28.03 15.88 11.34
N PRO A 44 28.67 15.29 12.37
CA PRO A 44 28.19 14.05 12.96
C PRO A 44 26.89 14.32 13.72
N ILE A 45 25.88 13.48 13.45
CA ILE A 45 24.56 13.53 14.10
C ILE A 45 24.14 12.15 14.58
N THR A 46 23.34 12.12 15.64
CA THR A 46 22.65 10.91 16.11
C THR A 46 21.16 11.04 15.80
N ILE A 47 20.61 10.02 15.15
CA ILE A 47 19.19 9.94 14.77
C ILE A 47 18.53 8.83 15.59
N ASP A 48 17.54 9.19 16.40
CA ASP A 48 16.69 8.26 17.15
C ASP A 48 15.28 8.28 16.55
N GLY A 49 15.01 7.30 15.68
CA GLY A 49 13.72 7.18 14.99
C GLY A 49 12.56 6.83 15.92
N ASP A 50 12.82 6.14 17.04
CA ASP A 50 11.79 5.75 18.02
C ASP A 50 11.33 6.95 18.86
N LYS A 51 12.28 7.81 19.23
CA LYS A 51 12.00 9.02 19.98
C LYS A 51 11.69 10.23 19.10
N GLY A 52 11.92 10.11 17.79
CA GLY A 52 11.74 11.22 16.85
C GLY A 52 12.70 12.37 17.09
N THR A 53 13.94 12.10 17.49
CA THR A 53 14.95 13.12 17.82
C THR A 53 16.18 13.03 16.95
N VAL A 54 16.73 14.20 16.61
CA VAL A 54 18.04 14.36 15.97
C VAL A 54 18.91 15.19 16.90
N ARG A 55 20.12 14.73 17.18
CA ARG A 55 21.08 15.41 18.08
C ARG A 55 22.41 15.61 17.38
N GLU A 56 23.10 16.69 17.74
CA GLU A 56 24.48 16.91 17.32
C GLU A 56 25.43 15.96 18.06
N GLY A 57 26.43 15.48 17.34
CA GLY A 57 27.45 14.58 17.85
C GLY A 57 27.13 13.10 17.62
N ALA A 58 28.18 12.29 17.58
CA ALA A 58 28.06 10.84 17.61
C ALA A 58 27.97 10.40 19.06
N GLU A 59 26.79 9.99 19.53
CA GLU A 59 26.74 9.22 20.78
C GLU A 59 27.37 7.86 20.50
N PRO A 60 28.26 7.34 21.36
CA PRO A 60 28.67 5.96 21.26
C PRO A 60 27.41 5.09 21.32
N GLU A 61 27.33 4.06 20.47
CA GLU A 61 26.31 3.02 20.64
C GLU A 61 26.37 2.62 22.12
N GLU A 62 25.35 2.96 22.91
CA GLU A 62 25.14 2.29 24.17
C GLU A 62 25.08 0.82 23.80
N GLU A 63 26.08 0.05 24.22
CA GLU A 63 25.95 -1.41 24.25
C GLU A 63 24.64 -1.64 24.95
N THR A 64 23.61 -1.94 24.15
CA THR A 64 22.32 -2.34 24.70
C THR A 64 22.67 -3.50 25.59
N SER A 65 22.64 -3.26 26.90
CA SER A 65 22.69 -4.32 27.90
C SER A 65 21.73 -5.38 27.36
N GLU A 66 22.29 -6.56 27.03
CA GLU A 66 21.52 -7.67 26.49
C GLU A 66 20.23 -7.73 27.28
N PRO A 67 19.05 -7.57 26.65
CA PRO A 67 17.82 -7.70 27.39
C PRO A 67 17.89 -9.09 27.99
N ILE A 68 17.63 -9.20 29.29
CA ILE A 68 17.49 -10.47 30.00
C ILE A 68 16.74 -11.35 29.01
N GLN A 69 17.38 -12.41 28.53
CA GLN A 69 16.79 -13.36 27.62
C GLN A 69 15.61 -13.98 28.35
N ASP A 70 14.47 -13.31 28.25
CA ASP A 70 13.20 -13.95 28.53
C ASP A 70 13.22 -15.22 27.68
N ALA A 71 13.01 -16.37 28.30
CA ALA A 71 12.97 -17.67 27.67
C ALA A 71 11.79 -17.79 26.69
N ARG A 72 11.67 -16.81 25.79
CA ARG A 72 10.74 -16.83 24.68
C ARG A 72 11.35 -17.68 23.58
N PRO A 73 10.57 -18.56 22.94
CA PRO A 73 11.05 -19.30 21.78
C PRO A 73 11.65 -18.31 20.78
N THR A 74 12.87 -18.54 20.34
CA THR A 74 13.61 -17.70 19.39
C THR A 74 12.93 -17.60 18.02
N THR A 75 11.90 -18.42 17.78
CA THR A 75 11.00 -18.35 16.63
C THR A 75 9.58 -18.19 17.14
N PRO A 76 9.01 -16.98 17.16
CA PRO A 76 7.62 -16.82 17.55
C PRO A 76 6.75 -17.59 16.56
N VAL A 77 6.00 -18.56 17.08
CA VAL A 77 5.04 -19.32 16.29
C VAL A 77 3.97 -18.35 15.82
N LYS A 78 3.80 -18.26 14.49
CA LYS A 78 2.73 -17.47 13.89
C LYS A 78 1.38 -17.90 14.46
N PRO A 79 0.53 -16.98 14.96
CA PRO A 79 -0.78 -17.33 15.44
C PRO A 79 -1.66 -17.91 14.31
N MET A 80 -2.44 -18.93 14.59
CA MET A 80 -3.52 -19.36 13.70
C MET A 80 -4.70 -18.40 13.86
N THR A 81 -5.14 -17.83 12.74
CA THR A 81 -6.28 -16.91 12.68
C THR A 81 -7.13 -17.22 11.44
N ALA A 82 -8.41 -16.92 11.49
CA ALA A 82 -9.30 -17.01 10.32
C ALA A 82 -9.09 -15.82 9.38
N THR A 83 -8.83 -14.64 9.96
CA THR A 83 -8.46 -13.45 9.20
C THR A 83 -6.98 -13.52 8.85
N GLU A 84 -6.64 -13.40 7.56
CA GLU A 84 -5.25 -13.34 7.10
C GLU A 84 -4.60 -12.02 7.49
N VAL A 85 -3.31 -12.07 7.79
CA VAL A 85 -2.48 -10.87 8.02
C VAL A 85 -1.43 -10.78 6.93
N LYS A 86 -1.62 -9.83 6.03
CA LYS A 86 -0.74 -9.53 4.90
C LYS A 86 0.17 -8.35 5.22
N VAL A 87 1.12 -8.08 4.34
CA VAL A 87 2.09 -6.99 4.47
C VAL A 87 2.01 -6.04 3.29
N ASN A 88 2.24 -4.75 3.52
CA ASN A 88 2.40 -3.75 2.47
C ASN A 88 3.87 -3.66 2.06
N VAL A 89 4.11 -3.61 0.76
CA VAL A 89 5.44 -3.47 0.15
C VAL A 89 5.39 -2.32 -0.86
N SER A 90 6.22 -1.31 -0.69
CA SER A 90 6.31 -0.18 -1.63
C SER A 90 7.48 -0.31 -2.58
N ILE A 91 8.56 -0.96 -2.14
CA ILE A 91 9.78 -1.19 -2.94
C ILE A 91 10.05 -2.68 -3.06
N PRO A 92 10.31 -3.20 -4.28
CA PRO A 92 10.56 -4.63 -4.50
C PRO A 92 11.71 -5.19 -3.64
N GLU A 93 12.73 -4.39 -3.37
CA GLU A 93 13.90 -4.76 -2.58
C GLU A 93 13.57 -5.07 -1.11
N ALA A 94 12.42 -4.64 -0.62
CA ALA A 94 11.95 -4.97 0.72
C ALA A 94 11.20 -6.32 0.79
N ALA A 95 10.97 -6.99 -0.34
CA ALA A 95 10.15 -8.20 -0.41
C ALA A 95 10.70 -9.36 0.45
N GLU A 96 12.02 -9.59 0.44
CA GLU A 96 12.66 -10.61 1.27
C GLU A 96 12.40 -10.36 2.77
N ARG A 97 12.61 -9.13 3.21
CA ARG A 97 12.35 -8.72 4.60
C ARG A 97 10.87 -8.83 4.96
N ALA A 98 9.99 -8.42 4.05
CA ALA A 98 8.55 -8.55 4.21
C ALA A 98 8.12 -10.02 4.32
N ALA A 99 8.66 -10.90 3.48
CA ALA A 99 8.38 -12.33 3.50
C ALA A 99 8.84 -13.02 4.80
N ALA A 100 9.94 -12.55 5.38
CA ALA A 100 10.48 -13.03 6.65
C ALA A 100 9.61 -12.71 7.87
N THR A 101 8.65 -11.77 7.76
CA THR A 101 7.68 -11.48 8.84
C THR A 101 6.71 -12.63 9.10
N GLY A 102 6.57 -13.56 8.16
CA GLY A 102 5.57 -14.62 8.21
C GLY A 102 4.17 -14.17 7.84
N ALA A 103 4.02 -13.01 7.17
CA ALA A 103 2.75 -12.55 6.63
C ALA A 103 2.13 -13.56 5.65
N ASP A 104 0.80 -13.60 5.58
CA ASP A 104 0.05 -14.52 4.71
C ASP A 104 0.15 -14.19 3.22
N GLY A 105 0.70 -13.03 2.89
CA GLY A 105 0.92 -12.55 1.54
C GLY A 105 1.22 -11.06 1.54
N VAL A 106 1.28 -10.48 0.36
CA VAL A 106 1.35 -9.03 0.15
C VAL A 106 -0.04 -8.51 -0.15
N GLY A 107 -0.56 -7.62 0.70
CA GLY A 107 -1.87 -7.01 0.49
C GLY A 107 -1.83 -5.77 -0.40
N LEU A 108 -0.66 -5.16 -0.54
CA LEU A 108 -0.41 -4.05 -1.45
C LEU A 108 1.06 -4.05 -1.86
N LEU A 109 1.33 -4.30 -3.13
CA LEU A 109 2.58 -3.97 -3.82
C LEU A 109 2.30 -2.78 -4.74
N ARG A 110 3.05 -1.68 -4.57
CA ARG A 110 2.89 -0.46 -5.37
C ARG A 110 3.81 -0.46 -6.56
N THR A 111 3.27 -0.19 -7.75
CA THR A 111 4.08 -0.04 -8.97
C THR A 111 4.70 1.35 -9.10
N GLU A 112 4.22 2.34 -8.35
CA GLU A 112 4.71 3.72 -8.42
C GLU A 112 6.21 3.81 -8.24
N HIS A 113 6.79 3.10 -7.27
CA HIS A 113 8.23 3.16 -7.04
C HIS A 113 9.03 2.63 -8.24
N MET A 114 8.54 1.56 -8.89
CA MET A 114 9.17 0.99 -10.08
C MET A 114 9.22 2.04 -11.20
N VAL A 115 8.12 2.79 -11.40
CA VAL A 115 8.00 3.81 -12.44
C VAL A 115 8.76 5.10 -12.07
N LEU A 116 8.56 5.62 -10.85
CA LEU A 116 9.18 6.86 -10.41
C LEU A 116 10.72 6.76 -10.31
N SER A 117 11.24 5.56 -9.99
CA SER A 117 12.69 5.31 -9.92
C SER A 117 13.39 5.42 -11.29
N LEU A 118 12.65 5.35 -12.39
CA LEU A 118 13.19 5.56 -13.74
C LEU A 118 13.62 7.01 -13.98
N GLY A 119 13.13 7.96 -13.16
CA GLY A 119 13.43 9.39 -13.30
C GLY A 119 12.76 10.07 -14.49
N GLN A 120 12.00 9.32 -15.27
CA GLN A 120 11.30 9.75 -16.49
C GLN A 120 9.82 9.37 -16.41
N THR A 121 8.95 10.15 -17.06
CA THR A 121 7.56 9.71 -17.25
C THR A 121 7.50 8.44 -18.10
N PRO A 122 6.50 7.57 -17.95
CA PRO A 122 6.37 6.35 -18.74
C PRO A 122 6.47 6.60 -20.24
N SER A 123 5.77 7.62 -20.75
CA SER A 123 5.80 7.97 -22.18
C SER A 123 7.19 8.38 -22.64
N ARG A 124 7.94 9.15 -21.83
CA ARG A 124 9.31 9.56 -22.13
C ARG A 124 10.25 8.37 -22.12
N TYR A 125 10.16 7.54 -21.09
CA TYR A 125 10.99 6.34 -20.98
C TYR A 125 10.78 5.39 -22.17
N ILE A 126 9.53 5.15 -22.57
CA ILE A 126 9.17 4.31 -23.72
C ILE A 126 9.72 4.90 -25.02
N ALA A 127 9.62 6.22 -25.21
CA ALA A 127 10.12 6.88 -26.41
C ALA A 127 11.65 6.74 -26.57
N GLU A 128 12.39 6.70 -25.47
CA GLU A 128 13.87 6.61 -25.50
C GLU A 128 14.39 5.18 -25.44
N ASN A 129 13.73 4.29 -24.70
CA ASN A 129 14.22 2.94 -24.41
C ASN A 129 13.38 1.84 -25.06
N GLY A 130 12.19 2.17 -25.55
CA GLY A 130 11.23 1.23 -26.15
C GLY A 130 10.25 0.64 -25.14
N GLU A 131 9.12 0.18 -25.66
CA GLU A 131 8.00 -0.42 -24.89
C GLU A 131 8.46 -1.63 -24.08
N ARG A 132 9.25 -2.50 -24.68
CA ARG A 132 9.75 -3.71 -24.04
C ARG A 132 10.59 -3.40 -22.80
N ALA A 133 11.44 -2.39 -22.84
CA ALA A 133 12.26 -2.02 -21.70
C ALA A 133 11.38 -1.54 -20.53
N TYR A 134 10.33 -0.78 -20.81
CA TYR A 134 9.38 -0.35 -19.79
C TYR A 134 8.64 -1.54 -19.14
N VAL A 135 8.17 -2.48 -19.95
CA VAL A 135 7.50 -3.69 -19.45
C VAL A 135 8.47 -4.54 -18.64
N ASP A 136 9.73 -4.68 -19.07
CA ASP A 136 10.76 -5.44 -18.35
C ASP A 136 11.02 -4.87 -16.94
N GLU A 137 11.03 -3.54 -16.77
CA GLU A 137 11.17 -2.91 -15.45
C GLU A 137 10.02 -3.28 -14.50
N LEU A 138 8.78 -3.25 -15.01
CA LEU A 138 7.60 -3.66 -14.22
C LEU A 138 7.63 -5.16 -13.88
N VAL A 139 7.97 -5.99 -14.86
CA VAL A 139 8.09 -7.44 -14.67
C VAL A 139 9.13 -7.77 -13.61
N ASP A 140 10.30 -7.17 -13.65
CA ASP A 140 11.37 -7.43 -12.69
C ASP A 140 10.98 -7.03 -11.27
N GLY A 141 10.31 -5.89 -11.10
CA GLY A 141 9.80 -5.46 -9.79
C GLY A 141 8.71 -6.38 -9.23
N ILE A 142 7.72 -6.74 -10.05
CA ILE A 142 6.62 -7.63 -9.64
C ILE A 142 7.16 -9.04 -9.35
N ARG A 143 8.02 -9.56 -10.22
CA ARG A 143 8.62 -10.88 -10.08
C ARG A 143 9.40 -11.02 -8.77
N THR A 144 10.19 -10.01 -8.41
CA THR A 144 10.96 -10.01 -7.15
C THR A 144 10.05 -10.25 -5.94
N ALA A 145 8.92 -9.57 -5.86
CA ALA A 145 7.96 -9.80 -4.79
C ALA A 145 7.23 -11.15 -4.92
N ALA A 146 6.84 -11.52 -6.13
CA ALA A 146 6.14 -12.78 -6.38
C ALA A 146 6.98 -14.00 -6.00
N GLU A 147 8.27 -13.99 -6.32
CA GLU A 147 9.25 -15.05 -5.96
C GLU A 147 9.39 -15.22 -4.45
N GLU A 148 9.62 -14.13 -3.72
CA GLU A 148 9.83 -14.12 -2.27
C GLU A 148 8.61 -14.63 -1.50
N PHE A 149 7.42 -14.39 -2.02
CA PHE A 149 6.18 -14.78 -1.38
C PHE A 149 5.61 -16.12 -1.88
N TYR A 150 6.08 -16.66 -3.01
CA TYR A 150 5.49 -17.87 -3.58
C TYR A 150 5.39 -19.03 -2.57
N PRO A 151 4.23 -19.72 -2.44
CA PRO A 151 2.97 -19.57 -3.18
C PRO A 151 1.98 -18.58 -2.53
N ARG A 152 2.37 -17.80 -1.53
CA ARG A 152 1.53 -16.81 -0.86
C ARG A 152 1.15 -15.68 -1.84
N PRO A 153 -0.09 -15.14 -1.79
CA PRO A 153 -0.55 -14.16 -2.76
C PRO A 153 0.19 -12.83 -2.68
N VAL A 154 0.38 -12.20 -3.83
CA VAL A 154 0.96 -10.87 -3.98
C VAL A 154 -0.02 -10.00 -4.77
N ARG A 155 -0.68 -9.08 -4.08
CA ARG A 155 -1.63 -8.13 -4.66
C ARG A 155 -0.90 -6.90 -5.17
N VAL A 156 -0.89 -6.73 -6.48
CA VAL A 156 -0.18 -5.65 -7.17
C VAL A 156 -1.17 -4.59 -7.62
N ARG A 157 -0.97 -3.36 -7.15
CA ARG A 157 -1.76 -2.21 -7.57
C ARG A 157 -1.16 -1.59 -8.84
N THR A 158 -1.99 -1.39 -9.86
CA THR A 158 -1.61 -0.63 -11.05
C THR A 158 -1.29 0.81 -10.68
N LEU A 159 -0.58 1.51 -11.57
CA LEU A 159 -0.01 2.83 -11.31
C LEU A 159 -1.05 3.86 -10.80
N ASP A 160 -0.74 4.48 -9.68
CA ASP A 160 -1.55 5.49 -9.02
C ASP A 160 -0.70 6.64 -8.49
N ALA A 161 -0.14 7.43 -9.39
CA ALA A 161 0.60 8.63 -9.04
C ALA A 161 -0.18 9.87 -9.48
N PRO A 162 -0.32 10.89 -8.62
CA PRO A 162 -0.93 12.16 -9.00
C PRO A 162 0.00 12.95 -9.95
N THR A 163 -0.58 13.90 -10.68
CA THR A 163 0.12 14.68 -11.72
C THR A 163 1.30 15.49 -11.21
N ASP A 164 1.27 15.96 -9.98
CA ASP A 164 2.37 16.69 -9.36
C ASP A 164 3.62 15.83 -9.12
N GLU A 165 3.46 14.53 -8.88
CA GLU A 165 4.58 13.58 -8.82
C GLU A 165 5.19 13.36 -10.21
N PHE A 166 4.37 13.15 -11.25
CA PHE A 166 4.85 13.00 -12.62
C PHE A 166 5.55 14.25 -13.14
N ARG A 167 5.10 15.43 -12.72
CA ARG A 167 5.74 16.71 -13.11
C ARG A 167 7.18 16.87 -12.62
N GLN A 168 7.59 16.10 -11.61
CA GLN A 168 8.95 16.09 -11.09
C GLN A 168 9.91 15.23 -11.93
N LEU A 169 9.36 14.41 -12.83
CA LEU A 169 10.12 13.51 -13.69
C LEU A 169 10.51 14.19 -15.01
N GLU A 170 11.56 13.69 -15.66
CA GLU A 170 11.90 14.10 -17.02
C GLU A 170 10.75 13.75 -17.98
N GLY A 171 10.31 14.70 -18.79
CA GLY A 171 9.11 14.58 -19.62
C GLY A 171 7.80 14.90 -18.90
N GLY A 172 7.85 15.38 -17.64
CA GLY A 172 6.70 15.78 -16.86
C GLY A 172 6.17 17.19 -17.14
N ASP A 173 6.81 17.96 -18.01
CA ASP A 173 6.40 19.33 -18.34
C ASP A 173 5.01 19.38 -19.00
N ASP A 174 4.64 18.34 -19.71
CA ASP A 174 3.35 18.19 -20.40
C ASP A 174 2.22 17.76 -19.45
N GLU A 175 2.55 17.33 -18.22
CA GLU A 175 1.54 16.94 -17.24
C GLU A 175 0.70 18.12 -16.78
N PRO A 176 -0.63 17.96 -16.66
CA PRO A 176 -1.52 19.04 -16.29
C PRO A 176 -1.21 19.60 -14.90
N ARG A 177 -1.38 20.90 -14.74
CA ARG A 177 -1.34 21.56 -13.42
C ARG A 177 -2.74 21.53 -12.83
N GLU A 178 -2.92 20.73 -11.81
CA GLU A 178 -4.19 20.59 -11.13
C GLU A 178 -4.21 21.36 -9.81
N HIS A 179 -5.37 21.94 -9.47
CA HIS A 179 -5.56 22.59 -8.17
C HIS A 179 -5.61 21.58 -7.03
N ASN A 180 -6.11 20.38 -7.31
CA ASN A 180 -6.27 19.29 -6.34
C ASN A 180 -5.84 17.97 -6.98
N PRO A 181 -4.52 17.68 -7.10
CA PRO A 181 -4.03 16.48 -7.77
C PRO A 181 -4.58 15.17 -7.16
N MET A 182 -4.85 15.18 -5.84
CA MET A 182 -5.43 14.02 -5.17
C MET A 182 -6.86 13.69 -5.62
N LEU A 183 -7.63 14.69 -6.09
CA LEU A 183 -8.97 14.53 -6.66
C LEU A 183 -8.95 14.45 -8.19
N GLY A 184 -7.79 14.50 -8.78
CA GLY A 184 -7.61 14.78 -10.20
C GLY A 184 -7.31 13.54 -11.04
N TYR A 185 -6.38 13.72 -11.97
CA TYR A 185 -6.03 12.77 -13.03
C TYR A 185 -5.02 11.75 -12.56
N ARG A 186 -5.51 10.73 -11.84
CA ARG A 186 -4.69 9.64 -11.27
C ARG A 186 -5.48 8.32 -11.23
N GLY A 187 -4.77 7.22 -10.94
CA GLY A 187 -5.35 5.90 -10.78
C GLY A 187 -6.04 5.40 -12.04
N ILE A 188 -7.12 4.64 -11.86
CA ILE A 188 -7.84 4.02 -12.99
C ILE A 188 -8.35 5.06 -14.01
N ARG A 189 -8.70 6.27 -13.59
CA ARG A 189 -9.15 7.33 -14.51
C ARG A 189 -8.10 7.61 -15.57
N ARG A 190 -6.84 7.80 -15.14
CA ARG A 190 -5.71 8.01 -16.03
C ARG A 190 -5.47 6.79 -16.91
N SER A 191 -5.48 5.60 -16.34
CA SER A 191 -5.27 4.35 -17.06
C SER A 191 -6.30 4.14 -18.17
N LEU A 192 -7.59 4.41 -17.90
CA LEU A 192 -8.67 4.27 -18.87
C LEU A 192 -8.64 5.33 -19.99
N ASP A 193 -8.09 6.51 -19.70
CA ASP A 193 -7.93 7.58 -20.69
C ASP A 193 -6.71 7.41 -21.58
N THR A 194 -5.71 6.63 -21.11
CA THR A 194 -4.48 6.31 -21.85
C THR A 194 -4.34 4.79 -22.05
N PRO A 195 -5.29 4.12 -22.74
CA PRO A 195 -5.33 2.67 -22.83
C PRO A 195 -4.10 2.05 -23.47
N ASP A 196 -3.47 2.74 -24.43
CA ASP A 196 -2.24 2.26 -25.08
C ASP A 196 -1.06 2.21 -24.08
N LEU A 197 -0.95 3.19 -23.20
CA LEU A 197 0.06 3.18 -22.15
C LEU A 197 -0.26 2.14 -21.08
N PHE A 198 -1.52 2.04 -20.69
CA PHE A 198 -1.99 1.05 -19.71
C PHE A 198 -1.81 -0.39 -20.19
N ALA A 199 -1.90 -0.63 -21.50
CA ALA A 199 -1.66 -1.94 -22.09
C ALA A 199 -0.26 -2.49 -21.74
N HIS A 200 0.75 -1.64 -21.56
CA HIS A 200 2.09 -2.06 -21.15
C HIS A 200 2.13 -2.58 -19.70
N GLU A 201 1.38 -1.95 -18.80
CA GLU A 201 1.25 -2.50 -17.42
C GLU A 201 0.55 -3.86 -17.44
N LEU A 202 -0.53 -3.98 -18.23
CA LEU A 202 -1.27 -5.24 -18.35
C LEU A 202 -0.44 -6.33 -19.04
N ASP A 203 0.43 -5.97 -20.01
CA ASP A 203 1.39 -6.90 -20.61
C ASP A 203 2.41 -7.43 -19.58
N ALA A 204 2.82 -6.60 -18.63
CA ALA A 204 3.68 -7.04 -17.54
C ALA A 204 3.00 -8.14 -16.71
N PHE A 205 1.72 -8.00 -16.36
CA PHE A 205 0.97 -9.05 -15.66
C PHE A 205 0.83 -10.33 -16.50
N ARG A 206 0.50 -10.20 -17.78
CA ARG A 206 0.44 -11.35 -18.69
C ARG A 206 1.75 -12.12 -18.69
N ARG A 207 2.89 -11.45 -18.80
CA ARG A 207 4.22 -12.05 -18.79
C ARG A 207 4.55 -12.71 -17.44
N ILE A 208 4.17 -12.11 -16.33
CA ILE A 208 4.31 -12.69 -14.99
C ILE A 208 3.56 -14.02 -14.89
N PHE A 209 2.33 -14.09 -15.40
CA PHE A 209 1.55 -15.32 -15.41
C PHE A 209 2.14 -16.37 -16.35
N GLU A 210 2.67 -15.97 -17.51
CA GLU A 210 3.39 -16.88 -18.43
C GLU A 210 4.69 -17.45 -17.82
N MET A 211 5.32 -16.72 -16.91
CA MET A 211 6.48 -17.22 -16.13
C MET A 211 6.07 -18.22 -15.05
N GLY A 212 4.78 -18.39 -14.76
CA GLY A 212 4.27 -19.33 -13.77
C GLY A 212 3.99 -18.73 -12.38
N TYR A 213 4.06 -17.41 -12.22
CA TYR A 213 3.72 -16.74 -10.96
C TYR A 213 2.20 -16.51 -10.86
N ASP A 214 1.48 -17.58 -10.60
CA ASP A 214 0.01 -17.58 -10.44
C ASP A 214 -0.45 -17.02 -9.08
N ASN A 215 0.49 -16.71 -8.20
CA ASN A 215 0.23 -16.06 -6.92
C ASN A 215 0.07 -14.53 -7.00
N VAL A 216 0.16 -13.93 -8.19
CA VAL A 216 -0.05 -12.50 -8.39
C VAL A 216 -1.54 -12.18 -8.58
N GLU A 217 -2.03 -11.19 -7.84
CA GLU A 217 -3.40 -10.64 -7.94
C GLU A 217 -3.32 -9.20 -8.47
N ILE A 218 -4.28 -8.78 -9.30
CA ILE A 218 -4.30 -7.43 -9.90
C ILE A 218 -5.29 -6.53 -9.16
N MET A 219 -4.89 -5.33 -8.80
CA MET A 219 -5.73 -4.37 -8.10
C MET A 219 -5.75 -3.00 -8.77
N PHE A 220 -6.96 -2.49 -9.06
CA PHE A 220 -7.15 -1.18 -9.68
C PHE A 220 -7.46 -0.11 -8.64
N PRO A 221 -6.68 1.00 -8.62
CA PRO A 221 -6.87 2.10 -7.68
C PRO A 221 -7.92 3.10 -8.14
N LEU A 222 -8.50 3.83 -7.20
CA LEU A 222 -9.37 4.99 -7.41
C LEU A 222 -10.60 4.72 -8.30
N VAL A 223 -11.13 3.51 -8.21
CA VAL A 223 -12.36 3.10 -8.90
C VAL A 223 -13.57 3.76 -8.22
N ASN A 224 -14.53 4.25 -8.99
CA ASN A 224 -15.74 4.87 -8.45
C ASN A 224 -17.00 4.04 -8.64
N ASP A 225 -17.12 3.34 -9.76
CA ASP A 225 -18.36 2.67 -10.15
C ASP A 225 -18.11 1.45 -11.03
N ALA A 226 -19.20 0.74 -11.35
CA ALA A 226 -19.18 -0.46 -12.17
C ALA A 226 -18.69 -0.21 -13.61
N SER A 227 -18.84 1.00 -14.15
CA SER A 227 -18.38 1.29 -15.52
C SER A 227 -16.85 1.33 -15.61
N ASP A 228 -16.17 1.83 -14.57
CA ASP A 228 -14.71 1.77 -14.45
C ASP A 228 -14.25 0.30 -14.42
N VAL A 229 -14.95 -0.54 -13.64
CA VAL A 229 -14.65 -1.97 -13.47
C VAL A 229 -14.83 -2.72 -14.81
N ALA A 230 -15.95 -2.51 -15.48
CA ALA A 230 -16.24 -3.15 -16.78
C ALA A 230 -15.16 -2.79 -17.82
N ARG A 231 -14.79 -1.52 -17.93
CA ARG A 231 -13.72 -1.07 -18.84
C ARG A 231 -12.36 -1.67 -18.49
N ALA A 232 -12.03 -1.75 -17.20
CA ALA A 232 -10.78 -2.37 -16.75
C ALA A 232 -10.76 -3.87 -17.10
N ARG A 233 -11.86 -4.58 -16.91
CA ARG A 233 -12.02 -5.98 -17.31
C ARG A 233 -11.82 -6.18 -18.83
N ASP A 234 -12.47 -5.35 -19.65
CA ASP A 234 -12.30 -5.42 -21.12
C ASP A 234 -10.81 -5.23 -21.50
N LEU A 235 -10.09 -4.35 -20.85
CA LEU A 235 -8.67 -4.12 -21.10
C LEU A 235 -7.79 -5.30 -20.63
N LEU A 236 -8.13 -5.96 -19.51
CA LEU A 236 -7.47 -7.20 -19.09
C LEU A 236 -7.61 -8.28 -20.16
N GLU A 237 -8.82 -8.51 -20.66
CA GLU A 237 -9.10 -9.48 -21.72
C GLU A 237 -8.33 -9.15 -23.01
N ALA A 238 -8.34 -7.86 -23.41
CA ALA A 238 -7.61 -7.38 -24.58
C ALA A 238 -6.09 -7.58 -24.47
N ALA A 239 -5.55 -7.50 -23.26
CA ALA A 239 -4.13 -7.75 -22.98
C ALA A 239 -3.78 -9.26 -22.88
N GLY A 240 -4.78 -10.16 -23.00
CA GLY A 240 -4.58 -11.61 -22.91
C GLY A 240 -4.52 -12.12 -21.46
N VAL A 241 -5.01 -11.36 -20.50
CA VAL A 241 -5.20 -11.78 -19.11
C VAL A 241 -6.65 -12.20 -18.93
N ASP A 242 -6.89 -13.48 -18.70
CA ASP A 242 -8.23 -14.03 -18.53
C ASP A 242 -8.77 -13.73 -17.11
N PRO A 243 -9.75 -12.82 -16.96
CA PRO A 243 -10.26 -12.41 -15.65
C PRO A 243 -11.01 -13.52 -14.91
N GLU A 244 -11.42 -14.60 -15.59
CA GLU A 244 -12.04 -15.76 -14.95
C GLU A 244 -11.02 -16.74 -14.35
N LYS A 245 -9.72 -16.59 -14.69
CA LYS A 245 -8.64 -17.45 -14.22
C LYS A 245 -7.65 -16.75 -13.31
N ARG A 246 -7.73 -15.44 -13.22
CA ARG A 246 -6.80 -14.63 -12.43
C ARG A 246 -7.56 -13.80 -11.41
N GLU A 247 -7.07 -13.79 -10.18
CA GLU A 247 -7.68 -12.95 -9.14
C GLU A 247 -7.41 -11.48 -9.43
N TRP A 248 -8.46 -10.69 -9.46
CA TRP A 248 -8.39 -9.25 -9.66
C TRP A 248 -9.50 -8.53 -8.87
N GLY A 249 -9.25 -7.28 -8.54
CA GLY A 249 -10.20 -6.50 -7.78
C GLY A 249 -9.86 -5.02 -7.76
N VAL A 250 -10.49 -4.30 -6.87
CA VAL A 250 -10.45 -2.84 -6.82
C VAL A 250 -10.11 -2.32 -5.45
N MET A 251 -9.59 -1.10 -5.39
CA MET A 251 -9.54 -0.34 -4.15
C MET A 251 -10.86 0.40 -3.93
N VAL A 252 -11.40 0.25 -2.74
CA VAL A 252 -12.50 1.09 -2.23
C VAL A 252 -11.87 2.20 -1.42
N GLU A 253 -11.72 3.35 -2.03
CA GLU A 253 -11.01 4.49 -1.46
C GLU A 253 -11.71 5.84 -1.73
N THR A 254 -12.91 5.79 -2.32
CA THR A 254 -13.83 6.92 -2.42
C THR A 254 -15.17 6.57 -1.80
N PRO A 255 -15.93 7.55 -1.28
CA PRO A 255 -17.30 7.28 -0.85
C PRO A 255 -18.18 6.71 -1.96
N ALA A 256 -17.96 7.13 -3.21
CA ALA A 256 -18.68 6.60 -4.36
C ALA A 256 -18.48 5.09 -4.52
N SER A 257 -17.23 4.61 -4.50
CA SER A 257 -16.94 3.18 -4.62
C SER A 257 -17.52 2.36 -3.45
N ALA A 258 -17.52 2.91 -2.24
CA ALA A 258 -18.13 2.24 -1.10
C ALA A 258 -19.66 2.09 -1.24
N LEU A 259 -20.33 3.10 -1.80
CA LEU A 259 -21.78 3.09 -2.03
C LEU A 259 -22.17 2.22 -3.23
N GLU A 260 -21.32 2.11 -4.25
CA GLU A 260 -21.55 1.38 -5.50
C GLU A 260 -20.93 -0.03 -5.50
N VAL A 261 -20.49 -0.53 -4.36
CA VAL A 261 -19.75 -1.81 -4.27
C VAL A 261 -20.58 -2.99 -4.78
N GLU A 262 -21.90 -3.00 -4.58
CA GLU A 262 -22.76 -4.07 -5.10
C GLU A 262 -22.76 -4.14 -6.63
N SER A 263 -22.82 -2.98 -7.29
CA SER A 263 -22.75 -2.88 -8.75
C SER A 263 -21.40 -3.37 -9.26
N MET A 264 -20.31 -3.02 -8.58
CA MET A 264 -18.95 -3.45 -8.93
C MET A 264 -18.76 -4.96 -8.70
N ALA A 265 -19.34 -5.53 -7.64
CA ALA A 265 -19.29 -6.97 -7.38
C ALA A 265 -19.94 -7.79 -8.50
N LYS A 266 -21.01 -7.27 -9.10
CA LYS A 266 -21.70 -7.91 -10.24
C LYS A 266 -20.86 -7.94 -11.52
N GLU A 267 -19.82 -7.12 -11.63
CA GLU A 267 -18.86 -7.14 -12.75
C GLU A 267 -17.82 -8.27 -12.62
N GLY A 268 -17.82 -9.03 -11.50
CA GLY A 268 -16.99 -10.22 -11.33
C GLY A 268 -15.63 -9.96 -10.68
N ILE A 269 -15.51 -8.92 -9.85
CA ILE A 269 -14.30 -8.73 -9.03
C ILE A 269 -14.21 -9.80 -7.93
N ASP A 270 -13.01 -10.26 -7.63
CA ASP A 270 -12.75 -11.26 -6.59
C ASP A 270 -12.58 -10.65 -5.19
N PHE A 271 -12.13 -9.41 -5.14
CA PHE A 271 -11.87 -8.73 -3.88
C PHE A 271 -12.01 -7.21 -3.98
N VAL A 272 -12.18 -6.60 -2.81
CA VAL A 272 -11.99 -5.17 -2.59
C VAL A 272 -10.93 -4.95 -1.52
N SER A 273 -10.18 -3.85 -1.63
CA SER A 273 -9.22 -3.42 -0.61
C SER A 273 -9.47 -1.97 -0.23
N PHE A 274 -9.66 -1.71 1.07
CA PHE A 274 -9.87 -0.35 1.54
C PHE A 274 -8.57 0.45 1.54
N GLY A 275 -8.53 1.52 0.76
CA GLY A 275 -7.51 2.56 0.81
C GLY A 275 -7.91 3.63 1.82
N THR A 276 -7.72 3.36 3.12
CA THR A 276 -8.27 4.21 4.19
C THR A 276 -7.71 5.62 4.20
N ASN A 277 -6.51 5.83 3.71
CA ASN A 277 -5.94 7.17 3.63
C ASN A 277 -6.81 8.08 2.73
N ASP A 278 -7.11 7.62 1.52
CA ASP A 278 -7.92 8.37 0.56
C ASP A 278 -9.41 8.35 0.92
N LEU A 279 -9.94 7.19 1.34
CA LEU A 279 -11.33 7.08 1.79
C LEU A 279 -11.64 8.06 2.92
N THR A 280 -10.76 8.17 3.91
CA THR A 280 -10.93 9.11 5.02
C THR A 280 -10.85 10.55 4.54
N GLN A 281 -9.84 10.88 3.74
CA GLN A 281 -9.64 12.21 3.17
C GLN A 281 -10.88 12.69 2.41
N TYR A 282 -11.43 11.84 1.54
CA TYR A 282 -12.58 12.19 0.71
C TYR A 282 -13.90 12.20 1.50
N THR A 283 -14.06 11.28 2.45
CA THR A 283 -15.26 11.22 3.29
C THR A 283 -15.38 12.45 4.20
N LEU A 284 -14.26 12.88 4.79
CA LEU A 284 -14.23 14.00 5.72
C LEU A 284 -13.93 15.34 5.03
N ALA A 285 -13.61 15.34 3.74
CA ALA A 285 -13.13 16.50 2.99
C ALA A 285 -11.92 17.19 3.68
N VAL A 286 -10.98 16.39 4.15
CA VAL A 286 -9.77 16.82 4.87
C VAL A 286 -8.54 16.43 4.09
N ASP A 287 -7.74 17.41 3.69
CA ASP A 287 -6.42 17.17 3.11
C ASP A 287 -5.44 16.83 4.24
N ARG A 288 -5.00 15.55 4.27
CA ARG A 288 -4.06 15.04 5.29
C ARG A 288 -2.67 15.68 5.22
N ASN A 289 -2.32 16.27 4.08
CA ASN A 289 -1.04 16.94 3.87
C ASN A 289 -1.08 18.42 4.25
N ASN A 290 -2.26 18.97 4.54
CA ASN A 290 -2.44 20.35 4.97
C ASN A 290 -2.42 20.44 6.50
N GLU A 291 -1.32 20.93 7.06
CA GLU A 291 -1.08 21.04 8.50
C GLU A 291 -2.19 21.74 9.29
N ARG A 292 -2.94 22.64 8.65
CA ARG A 292 -4.01 23.40 9.31
C ARG A 292 -5.28 22.60 9.57
N VAL A 293 -5.46 21.48 8.87
CA VAL A 293 -6.67 20.66 8.95
C VAL A 293 -6.37 19.20 9.21
N ALA A 294 -5.10 18.78 9.15
CA ALA A 294 -4.69 17.39 9.31
C ALA A 294 -5.08 16.77 10.67
N ASP A 295 -5.26 17.59 11.71
CA ASP A 295 -5.76 17.17 13.03
C ASP A 295 -7.19 16.63 12.99
N ARG A 296 -7.96 16.96 11.94
CA ARG A 296 -9.33 16.47 11.71
C ARG A 296 -9.37 15.16 10.94
N PHE A 297 -8.23 14.68 10.46
CA PHE A 297 -8.13 13.41 9.75
C PHE A 297 -8.20 12.26 10.76
N ASP A 298 -9.34 11.56 10.77
CA ASP A 298 -9.58 10.44 11.70
C ASP A 298 -10.15 9.25 10.93
N GLU A 299 -9.34 8.22 10.75
CA GLU A 299 -9.71 6.98 10.09
C GLU A 299 -10.74 6.14 10.89
N LEU A 300 -10.89 6.43 12.19
CA LEU A 300 -11.89 5.83 13.06
C LEU A 300 -13.18 6.67 13.16
N HIS A 301 -13.31 7.71 12.34
CA HIS A 301 -14.51 8.53 12.32
C HIS A 301 -15.74 7.68 11.97
N PRO A 302 -16.89 7.86 12.66
CA PRO A 302 -18.08 7.03 12.44
C PRO A 302 -18.54 6.94 10.99
N ALA A 303 -18.42 8.03 10.21
CA ALA A 303 -18.77 8.03 8.79
C ALA A 303 -17.87 7.11 7.95
N VAL A 304 -16.56 7.08 8.24
CA VAL A 304 -15.60 6.20 7.55
C VAL A 304 -15.87 4.75 7.94
N LEU A 305 -16.01 4.47 9.22
CA LEU A 305 -16.30 3.12 9.72
C LEU A 305 -17.64 2.59 9.18
N LYS A 306 -18.64 3.46 9.01
CA LYS A 306 -19.92 3.07 8.40
C LYS A 306 -19.73 2.61 6.95
N LEU A 307 -19.03 3.40 6.13
CA LEU A 307 -18.75 3.04 4.74
C LEU A 307 -17.99 1.71 4.64
N ILE A 308 -16.96 1.51 5.47
CA ILE A 308 -16.20 0.25 5.51
C ILE A 308 -17.10 -0.91 5.94
N GLY A 309 -17.88 -0.76 7.00
CA GLY A 309 -18.73 -1.81 7.54
C GLY A 309 -19.82 -2.23 6.57
N ASP A 310 -20.52 -1.29 5.95
CA ASP A 310 -21.57 -1.55 4.97
C ASP A 310 -20.97 -2.25 3.72
N THR A 311 -19.78 -1.81 3.28
CA THR A 311 -19.06 -2.45 2.16
C THR A 311 -18.69 -3.90 2.47
N ILE A 312 -18.17 -4.21 3.66
CA ILE A 312 -17.82 -5.58 4.06
C ILE A 312 -19.06 -6.47 4.04
N GLU A 313 -20.20 -5.98 4.54
CA GLU A 313 -21.46 -6.70 4.58
C GLU A 313 -21.94 -7.03 3.16
N THR A 314 -21.99 -6.04 2.28
CA THR A 314 -22.37 -6.22 0.87
C THR A 314 -21.42 -7.18 0.13
N CYS A 315 -20.11 -7.03 0.31
CA CYS A 315 -19.13 -7.92 -0.31
C CYS A 315 -19.32 -9.38 0.11
N ARG A 316 -19.62 -9.62 1.38
CA ARG A 316 -19.88 -10.97 1.88
C ARG A 316 -21.14 -11.59 1.26
N GLU A 317 -22.18 -10.81 0.98
CA GLU A 317 -23.39 -11.28 0.29
C GLU A 317 -23.12 -11.68 -1.18
N HIS A 318 -22.05 -11.17 -1.77
CA HIS A 318 -21.63 -11.41 -3.16
C HIS A 318 -20.36 -12.29 -3.28
N ASP A 319 -19.93 -12.94 -2.21
CA ASP A 319 -18.71 -13.77 -2.17
C ASP A 319 -17.42 -13.02 -2.57
N VAL A 320 -17.40 -11.70 -2.40
CA VAL A 320 -16.22 -10.85 -2.67
C VAL A 320 -15.38 -10.75 -1.40
N LYS A 321 -14.09 -11.07 -1.48
CA LYS A 321 -13.15 -10.94 -0.36
C LYS A 321 -12.93 -9.47 -0.02
N THR A 322 -12.75 -9.16 1.26
CA THR A 322 -12.47 -7.81 1.73
C THR A 322 -11.13 -7.71 2.43
N SER A 323 -10.42 -6.61 2.22
CA SER A 323 -9.14 -6.34 2.86
C SER A 323 -8.94 -4.84 3.12
N ILE A 324 -7.94 -4.53 3.91
CA ILE A 324 -7.47 -3.17 4.15
C ILE A 324 -5.97 -3.10 3.87
N CYS A 325 -5.50 -2.02 3.27
CA CYS A 325 -4.09 -1.78 3.03
C CYS A 325 -3.61 -0.37 3.42
N GLY A 326 -4.49 0.44 3.98
CA GLY A 326 -4.15 1.76 4.51
C GLY A 326 -3.39 1.67 5.84
N GLN A 327 -2.86 2.81 6.30
CA GLN A 327 -2.09 2.87 7.56
C GLN A 327 -2.91 2.54 8.80
N ALA A 328 -4.22 2.75 8.74
CA ALA A 328 -5.15 2.36 9.79
C ALA A 328 -5.10 0.87 10.12
N ALA A 329 -4.66 0.03 9.19
CA ALA A 329 -4.50 -1.41 9.38
C ALA A 329 -3.57 -1.81 10.53
N SER A 330 -2.68 -0.92 10.95
CA SER A 330 -1.77 -1.14 12.09
C SER A 330 -2.35 -0.64 13.43
N LYS A 331 -3.52 0.00 13.42
CA LYS A 331 -4.17 0.52 14.63
C LYS A 331 -5.04 -0.56 15.29
N PRO A 332 -4.83 -0.93 16.57
CA PRO A 332 -5.58 -2.00 17.23
C PRO A 332 -7.10 -1.82 17.16
N ARG A 333 -7.61 -0.59 17.32
CA ARG A 333 -9.06 -0.30 17.25
C ARG A 333 -9.63 -0.55 15.85
N MET A 334 -8.88 -0.27 14.80
CA MET A 334 -9.29 -0.55 13.42
C MET A 334 -9.27 -2.07 13.18
N VAL A 335 -8.22 -2.76 13.59
CA VAL A 335 -8.12 -4.22 13.48
C VAL A 335 -9.30 -4.90 14.18
N GLN A 336 -9.62 -4.46 15.41
CA GLN A 336 -10.77 -4.98 16.13
C GLN A 336 -12.07 -4.79 15.35
N PHE A 337 -12.35 -3.58 14.86
CA PHE A 337 -13.54 -3.27 14.08
C PHE A 337 -13.65 -4.15 12.82
N LEU A 338 -12.56 -4.28 12.08
CA LEU A 338 -12.53 -5.05 10.83
C LEU A 338 -12.78 -6.54 11.07
N VAL A 339 -12.12 -7.12 12.07
CA VAL A 339 -12.29 -8.55 12.44
C VAL A 339 -13.72 -8.81 12.93
N GLU A 340 -14.28 -7.91 13.74
CA GLU A 340 -15.68 -8.00 14.20
C GLU A 340 -16.67 -7.91 13.02
N LYS A 341 -16.34 -7.19 11.97
CA LYS A 341 -17.12 -7.10 10.73
C LYS A 341 -16.91 -8.29 9.77
N GLY A 342 -15.91 -9.12 10.01
CA GLY A 342 -15.63 -10.30 9.20
C GLY A 342 -14.80 -10.00 7.94
N VAL A 343 -13.85 -9.05 8.03
CA VAL A 343 -12.88 -8.80 6.97
C VAL A 343 -12.06 -10.06 6.65
N SER A 344 -11.73 -10.29 5.37
CA SER A 344 -10.98 -11.48 4.95
C SER A 344 -9.48 -11.35 5.30
N SER A 345 -8.91 -10.16 5.16
CA SER A 345 -7.50 -9.92 5.48
C SER A 345 -7.22 -8.49 5.93
N VAL A 346 -6.13 -8.34 6.69
CA VAL A 346 -5.61 -7.05 7.15
C VAL A 346 -4.16 -6.95 6.67
N SER A 347 -3.80 -5.90 5.96
CA SER A 347 -2.45 -5.70 5.46
C SER A 347 -1.75 -4.56 6.20
N ALA A 348 -0.69 -4.90 6.92
CA ALA A 348 0.05 -3.98 7.78
C ALA A 348 1.42 -3.60 7.18
N ASN A 349 2.04 -2.57 7.73
CA ASN A 349 3.43 -2.27 7.44
C ASN A 349 4.35 -3.39 7.97
N ILE A 350 5.56 -3.53 7.40
CA ILE A 350 6.50 -4.62 7.73
C ILE A 350 6.77 -4.72 9.24
N ASP A 351 6.98 -3.60 9.88
CA ASP A 351 7.26 -3.49 11.32
C ASP A 351 6.07 -3.83 12.22
N ALA A 352 4.86 -3.72 11.72
CA ALA A 352 3.63 -3.95 12.48
C ALA A 352 3.01 -5.35 12.29
N VAL A 353 3.48 -6.16 11.33
CA VAL A 353 2.84 -7.45 10.98
C VAL A 353 2.65 -8.35 12.21
N ARG A 354 3.66 -8.51 13.04
CA ARG A 354 3.59 -9.39 14.21
C ARG A 354 2.58 -8.91 15.25
N ASP A 355 2.56 -7.64 15.52
CA ASP A 355 1.62 -7.04 16.49
C ASP A 355 0.18 -7.18 15.98
N VAL A 356 -0.04 -6.97 14.67
CA VAL A 356 -1.35 -7.15 14.05
C VAL A 356 -1.78 -8.62 14.08
N GLN A 357 -0.88 -9.58 13.85
CA GLN A 357 -1.18 -11.02 13.98
C GLN A 357 -1.68 -11.37 15.40
N HIS A 358 -1.03 -10.83 16.42
CA HIS A 358 -1.45 -11.06 17.81
C HIS A 358 -2.77 -10.36 18.14
N GLU A 359 -3.00 -9.17 17.62
CA GLU A 359 -4.25 -8.44 17.81
C GLU A 359 -5.43 -9.15 17.13
N VAL A 360 -5.27 -9.60 15.89
CA VAL A 360 -6.29 -10.41 15.18
C VAL A 360 -6.63 -11.66 16.01
N LYS A 361 -5.62 -12.42 16.44
CA LYS A 361 -5.84 -13.59 17.29
C LYS A 361 -6.63 -13.24 18.56
N ARG A 362 -6.25 -12.15 19.24
CA ARG A 362 -6.91 -11.71 20.49
C ARG A 362 -8.39 -11.40 20.25
N VAL A 363 -8.71 -10.71 19.15
CA VAL A 363 -10.08 -10.36 18.80
C VAL A 363 -10.90 -11.60 18.46
N GLU A 364 -10.37 -12.48 17.60
CA GLU A 364 -11.03 -13.74 17.22
C GLU A 364 -11.31 -14.64 18.44
N GLN A 365 -10.35 -14.79 19.33
CA GLN A 365 -10.55 -15.55 20.58
C GLN A 365 -11.65 -14.96 21.45
N ARG A 366 -11.71 -13.62 21.56
CA ARG A 366 -12.81 -12.96 22.30
C ARG A 366 -14.15 -13.24 21.66
N LEU A 367 -14.28 -13.11 20.33
CA LEU A 367 -15.53 -13.40 19.61
C LEU A 367 -16.01 -14.84 19.84
N ILE A 368 -15.10 -15.82 19.81
CA ILE A 368 -15.42 -17.22 20.11
C ILE A 368 -15.93 -17.37 21.55
N LEU A 369 -15.24 -16.78 22.53
CA LEU A 369 -15.64 -16.86 23.93
C LEU A 369 -17.00 -16.18 24.19
N ASP A 370 -17.27 -15.07 23.52
CA ASP A 370 -18.55 -14.36 23.64
C ASP A 370 -19.71 -15.14 22.98
N SER A 371 -19.44 -15.92 21.95
CA SER A 371 -20.43 -16.75 21.26
C SER A 371 -20.91 -18.00 22.08
N VAL A 372 -20.10 -18.41 23.06
CA VAL A 372 -20.42 -19.60 23.93
C VAL A 372 -20.90 -19.22 25.31
N ARG A 373 -21.02 -17.93 25.62
CA ARG A 373 -21.61 -17.39 26.85
C ARG A 373 -23.10 -17.13 26.70
#